data_a4f219708b42e03d58f2b129561dd36d
#
_entry.id   a4f219708b42e03d58f2b129561dd36d
#
_cell.length_a   1.000
_cell.length_b   1.000
_cell.length_c   1.000
_cell.angle_alpha   90.00
_cell.angle_beta   90.00
_cell.angle_gamma   90.00
#
_symmetry.space_group_name_H-M   'P 1'
#
loop_
_entity.id
_entity.type
_entity.pdbx_description
1 polymer ?
#
loop_
_entity_poly.entity_id
_entity_poly.type
_entity_poly.pdbx_seq_one_letter_code
_entity_poly.pdbx_strand_id
1 'polypeptide(L)'
;MHDRYESPLSSRYASDEMQYIFSPDKKFSTWRRLWVALARAEMELGLPVTQEQVDELEAHLTDIDYDKAAAYEKKLRHDVMAHVHTYGEACPKAMPIIHLGATSCYVGDNTDVILMREALLLVRDKLVQVLARLAEFAEQYLSLIHISEPTRRTPI
;
A
#
# COMPACT_ATOMS: atom_id res chain seq x y z
N MET A 1 13.70 -22.83 14.74
CA MET A 1 14.96 -22.39 14.11
C MET A 1 14.90 -20.89 13.98
N HIS A 2 15.97 -20.16 14.38
CA HIS A 2 16.08 -18.71 14.26
C HIS A 2 17.20 -18.37 13.28
N ASP A 3 17.18 -19.00 12.11
CA ASP A 3 18.21 -18.96 11.09
C ASP A 3 17.88 -18.04 9.90
N ARG A 4 16.80 -17.25 10.02
CA ARG A 4 16.38 -16.28 9.02
C ARG A 4 16.34 -14.88 9.61
N TYR A 5 16.67 -13.90 8.77
CA TYR A 5 16.55 -12.50 9.13
C TYR A 5 15.10 -12.09 9.25
N GLU A 6 14.76 -11.44 10.37
CA GLU A 6 13.48 -10.77 10.59
C GLU A 6 13.74 -9.28 10.82
N SER A 7 12.97 -8.43 10.16
CA SER A 7 13.09 -7.00 10.35
C SER A 7 12.46 -6.57 11.67
N PRO A 8 13.19 -5.91 12.58
CA PRO A 8 12.60 -5.37 13.80
C PRO A 8 11.56 -4.27 13.52
N LEU A 9 11.57 -3.65 12.35
CA LEU A 9 10.53 -2.71 11.95
C LEU A 9 9.18 -3.40 11.89
N SER A 10 9.10 -4.60 11.30
CA SER A 10 7.84 -5.36 11.22
C SER A 10 7.47 -6.03 12.55
N SER A 11 8.44 -6.70 13.20
CA SER A 11 8.14 -7.54 14.37
C SER A 11 7.95 -6.76 15.68
N ARG A 12 8.46 -5.50 15.79
CA ARG A 12 8.50 -4.76 17.06
C ARG A 12 7.95 -3.33 16.99
N TYR A 13 8.12 -2.62 15.88
CA TYR A 13 7.88 -1.18 15.82
C TYR A 13 6.71 -0.76 14.94
N ALA A 14 6.43 -1.48 13.85
CA ALA A 14 5.29 -1.17 13.00
C ALA A 14 3.98 -1.61 13.64
N SER A 15 2.97 -0.75 13.57
CA SER A 15 1.60 -1.14 13.91
C SER A 15 1.01 -2.06 12.86
N ASP A 16 -0.07 -2.79 13.20
CA ASP A 16 -0.75 -3.68 12.26
C ASP A 16 -1.26 -2.94 11.02
N GLU A 17 -1.74 -1.70 11.20
CA GLU A 17 -2.18 -0.86 10.08
C GLU A 17 -1.02 -0.53 9.12
N MET A 18 0.17 -0.21 9.66
CA MET A 18 1.35 0.08 8.85
C MET A 18 1.84 -1.17 8.12
N GLN A 19 1.82 -2.33 8.78
CA GLN A 19 2.18 -3.61 8.17
C GLN A 19 1.21 -3.97 7.04
N TYR A 20 -0.10 -3.74 7.25
CA TYR A 20 -1.10 -3.98 6.21
C TYR A 20 -0.89 -3.10 4.97
N ILE A 21 -0.57 -1.80 5.15
CA ILE A 21 -0.29 -0.90 4.02
C ILE A 21 0.79 -1.47 3.09
N PHE A 22 1.83 -2.10 3.65
CA PHE A 22 2.92 -2.69 2.87
C PHE A 22 2.80 -4.20 2.67
N SER A 23 1.64 -4.78 2.95
CA SER A 23 1.40 -6.20 2.75
C SER A 23 1.21 -6.55 1.27
N PRO A 24 1.46 -7.81 0.87
CA PRO A 24 1.13 -8.31 -0.45
C PRO A 24 -0.36 -8.11 -0.81
N ASP A 25 -1.27 -8.34 0.14
CA ASP A 25 -2.71 -8.17 -0.09
C ASP A 25 -3.05 -6.75 -0.51
N LYS A 26 -2.53 -5.75 0.19
CA LYS A 26 -2.73 -4.35 -0.14
C LYS A 26 -2.06 -3.97 -1.47
N LYS A 27 -0.83 -4.42 -1.69
CA LYS A 27 -0.08 -4.18 -2.92
C LYS A 27 -0.83 -4.69 -4.14
N PHE A 28 -1.16 -5.97 -4.16
CA PHE A 28 -1.73 -6.60 -5.35
C PHE A 28 -3.22 -6.28 -5.56
N SER A 29 -3.98 -6.03 -4.50
CA SER A 29 -5.33 -5.48 -4.66
C SER A 29 -5.30 -4.05 -5.23
N THR A 30 -4.26 -3.26 -4.93
CA THR A 30 -4.07 -1.94 -5.54
C THR A 30 -3.70 -2.06 -7.02
N TRP A 31 -2.89 -3.04 -7.42
CA TRP A 31 -2.64 -3.34 -8.83
C TRP A 31 -3.94 -3.64 -9.59
N ARG A 32 -4.79 -4.49 -9.03
CA ARG A 32 -6.09 -4.83 -9.63
C ARG A 32 -6.99 -3.60 -9.76
N ARG A 33 -7.04 -2.72 -8.77
CA ARG A 33 -7.77 -1.44 -8.84
C ARG A 33 -7.23 -0.52 -9.94
N LEU A 34 -5.93 -0.47 -10.13
CA LEU A 34 -5.31 0.30 -11.20
C LEU A 34 -5.66 -0.26 -12.59
N TRP A 35 -5.69 -1.58 -12.77
CA TRP A 35 -6.14 -2.20 -14.01
C TRP A 35 -7.63 -1.95 -14.27
N VAL A 36 -8.48 -1.96 -13.26
CA VAL A 36 -9.88 -1.54 -13.41
C VAL A 36 -10.00 -0.08 -13.84
N ALA A 37 -9.23 0.81 -13.22
CA ALA A 37 -9.22 2.23 -13.57
C ALA A 37 -8.73 2.44 -15.02
N LEU A 38 -7.72 1.69 -15.45
CA LEU A 38 -7.24 1.69 -16.83
C LEU A 38 -8.34 1.25 -17.80
N ALA A 39 -8.95 0.09 -17.56
CA ALA A 39 -10.01 -0.46 -18.41
C ALA A 39 -11.22 0.50 -18.51
N ARG A 40 -11.60 1.16 -17.44
CA ARG A 40 -12.65 2.19 -17.46
C ARG A 40 -12.27 3.38 -18.35
N ALA A 41 -11.07 3.91 -18.17
CA ALA A 41 -10.59 5.02 -18.98
C ALA A 41 -10.52 4.66 -20.46
N GLU A 42 -10.08 3.46 -20.79
CA GLU A 42 -10.04 2.94 -22.16
C GLU A 42 -11.45 2.82 -22.76
N MET A 43 -12.42 2.32 -21.98
CA MET A 43 -13.81 2.25 -22.39
C MET A 43 -14.40 3.64 -22.65
N GLU A 44 -14.14 4.60 -21.78
CA GLU A 44 -14.62 6.00 -21.92
C GLU A 44 -14.01 6.69 -23.16
N LEU A 45 -12.79 6.32 -23.53
CA LEU A 45 -12.12 6.81 -24.73
C LEU A 45 -12.58 6.10 -26.02
N GLY A 46 -13.50 5.14 -25.91
CA GLY A 46 -14.06 4.42 -27.05
C GLY A 46 -13.21 3.27 -27.59
N LEU A 47 -12.24 2.77 -26.80
CA LEU A 47 -11.55 1.53 -27.11
C LEU A 47 -12.52 0.33 -26.96
N PRO A 48 -12.19 -0.83 -27.55
CA PRO A 48 -13.07 -2.01 -27.51
C PRO A 48 -13.03 -2.72 -26.14
N VAL A 49 -13.33 -1.97 -25.10
CA VAL A 49 -13.51 -2.45 -23.72
C VAL A 49 -14.98 -2.37 -23.38
N THR A 50 -15.56 -3.44 -22.84
CA THR A 50 -16.98 -3.50 -22.50
C THR A 50 -17.21 -3.31 -21.00
N GLN A 51 -18.41 -2.82 -20.64
CA GLN A 51 -18.82 -2.70 -19.22
C GLN A 51 -18.77 -4.06 -18.51
N GLU A 52 -19.15 -5.15 -19.19
CA GLU A 52 -19.11 -6.51 -18.63
C GLU A 52 -17.69 -6.93 -18.23
N GLN A 53 -16.68 -6.55 -19.00
CA GLN A 53 -15.27 -6.80 -18.67
C GLN A 53 -14.81 -6.01 -17.46
N VAL A 54 -15.22 -4.75 -17.37
CA VAL A 54 -14.92 -3.90 -16.21
C VAL A 54 -15.57 -4.46 -14.94
N ASP A 55 -16.84 -4.84 -15.01
CA ASP A 55 -17.58 -5.41 -13.89
C ASP A 55 -16.96 -6.73 -13.40
N GLU A 56 -16.50 -7.58 -14.33
CA GLU A 56 -15.79 -8.82 -14.00
C GLU A 56 -14.48 -8.54 -13.26
N LEU A 57 -13.69 -7.56 -13.70
CA LEU A 57 -12.48 -7.14 -13.00
C LEU A 57 -12.79 -6.63 -11.58
N GLU A 58 -13.83 -5.82 -11.43
CA GLU A 58 -14.21 -5.29 -10.13
C GLU A 58 -14.67 -6.36 -9.13
N ALA A 59 -15.33 -7.40 -9.61
CA ALA A 59 -15.76 -8.51 -8.77
C ALA A 59 -14.59 -9.29 -8.14
N HIS A 60 -13.40 -9.24 -8.74
CA HIS A 60 -12.23 -10.03 -8.37
C HIS A 60 -11.04 -9.19 -7.87
N LEU A 61 -11.29 -8.10 -7.13
CA LEU A 61 -10.23 -7.19 -6.66
C LEU A 61 -9.32 -7.78 -5.56
N THR A 62 -9.84 -8.70 -4.75
CA THR A 62 -9.18 -9.15 -3.51
C THR A 62 -8.94 -10.65 -3.42
N ASP A 63 -9.51 -11.44 -4.28
CA ASP A 63 -9.39 -12.91 -4.32
C ASP A 63 -8.11 -13.35 -5.07
N ILE A 64 -6.96 -13.00 -4.53
CA ILE A 64 -5.66 -13.21 -5.16
C ILE A 64 -5.17 -14.64 -4.88
N ASP A 65 -4.93 -15.42 -5.94
CA ASP A 65 -4.33 -16.75 -5.85
C ASP A 65 -2.79 -16.60 -5.88
N TYR A 66 -2.18 -16.55 -4.70
CA TYR A 66 -0.73 -16.37 -4.54
C TYR A 66 0.07 -17.57 -5.03
N ASP A 67 -0.46 -18.77 -4.92
CA ASP A 67 0.24 -19.97 -5.37
C ASP A 67 0.35 -20.00 -6.90
N LYS A 68 -0.71 -19.63 -7.59
CA LYS A 68 -0.69 -19.45 -9.04
C LYS A 68 0.22 -18.30 -9.46
N ALA A 69 0.16 -17.15 -8.77
CA ALA A 69 1.02 -16.02 -9.06
C ALA A 69 2.49 -16.41 -8.94
N ALA A 70 2.89 -17.12 -7.89
CA ALA A 70 4.25 -17.61 -7.70
C ALA A 70 4.66 -18.62 -8.80
N ALA A 71 3.75 -19.51 -9.22
CA ALA A 71 4.01 -20.46 -10.30
C ALA A 71 4.25 -19.73 -11.65
N TYR A 72 3.43 -18.72 -11.97
CA TYR A 72 3.61 -17.90 -13.16
C TYR A 72 4.91 -17.08 -13.09
N GLU A 73 5.22 -16.47 -11.95
CA GLU A 73 6.44 -15.69 -11.79
C GLU A 73 7.70 -16.56 -11.99
N LYS A 74 7.70 -17.76 -11.44
CA LYS A 74 8.78 -18.74 -11.66
C LYS A 74 8.99 -19.08 -13.16
N LYS A 75 7.90 -19.14 -13.93
CA LYS A 75 7.90 -19.46 -15.37
C LYS A 75 8.29 -18.25 -16.21
N LEU A 76 7.67 -17.09 -15.94
CA LEU A 76 7.77 -15.90 -16.76
C LEU A 76 8.94 -15.00 -16.38
N ARG A 77 9.46 -15.14 -15.15
CA ARG A 77 10.49 -14.27 -14.57
C ARG A 77 10.08 -12.78 -14.56
N HIS A 78 8.78 -12.54 -14.36
CA HIS A 78 8.20 -11.21 -14.38
C HIS A 78 6.95 -11.17 -13.49
N ASP A 79 7.03 -10.43 -12.39
CA ASP A 79 5.99 -10.33 -11.35
C ASP A 79 4.67 -9.75 -11.86
N VAL A 80 4.71 -8.63 -12.57
CA VAL A 80 3.49 -7.99 -13.10
C VAL A 80 2.77 -8.93 -14.08
N MET A 81 3.50 -9.57 -15.00
CA MET A 81 2.89 -10.52 -15.93
C MET A 81 2.35 -11.76 -15.24
N ALA A 82 2.97 -12.22 -14.16
CA ALA A 82 2.43 -13.30 -13.34
C ALA A 82 1.06 -12.94 -12.77
N HIS A 83 0.92 -11.73 -12.24
CA HIS A 83 -0.35 -11.23 -11.73
C HIS A 83 -1.39 -10.93 -12.83
N VAL A 84 -0.97 -10.46 -14.01
CA VAL A 84 -1.85 -10.33 -15.18
C VAL A 84 -2.48 -11.68 -15.55
N HIS A 85 -1.66 -12.74 -15.65
CA HIS A 85 -2.17 -14.08 -15.97
C HIS A 85 -3.08 -14.62 -14.86
N THR A 86 -2.68 -14.48 -13.59
CA THR A 86 -3.48 -14.93 -12.45
C THR A 86 -4.83 -14.23 -12.40
N TYR A 87 -4.85 -12.92 -12.66
CA TYR A 87 -6.07 -12.13 -12.71
C TYR A 87 -6.93 -12.49 -13.92
N GLY A 88 -6.31 -12.72 -15.09
CA GLY A 88 -7.00 -13.17 -16.30
C GLY A 88 -7.67 -14.54 -16.15
N GLU A 89 -7.10 -15.46 -15.36
CA GLU A 89 -7.77 -16.73 -15.06
C GLU A 89 -9.03 -16.55 -14.21
N ALA A 90 -9.05 -15.58 -13.30
CA ALA A 90 -10.23 -15.22 -12.52
C ALA A 90 -11.26 -14.44 -13.36
N CYS A 91 -10.79 -13.70 -14.38
CA CYS A 91 -11.58 -12.80 -15.22
C CYS A 91 -11.42 -13.17 -16.71
N PRO A 92 -11.94 -14.30 -17.18
CA PRO A 92 -11.70 -14.79 -18.54
C PRO A 92 -12.22 -13.87 -19.65
N LYS A 93 -13.29 -13.12 -19.42
CA LYS A 93 -13.82 -12.14 -20.39
C LYS A 93 -12.93 -10.91 -20.49
N ALA A 94 -12.39 -10.47 -19.37
CA ALA A 94 -11.51 -9.31 -19.29
C ALA A 94 -10.03 -9.64 -19.58
N MET A 95 -9.65 -10.91 -19.60
CA MET A 95 -8.25 -11.32 -19.80
C MET A 95 -7.54 -10.60 -20.94
N PRO A 96 -8.14 -10.38 -22.14
CA PRO A 96 -7.47 -9.74 -23.27
C PRO A 96 -7.17 -8.24 -23.06
N ILE A 97 -7.84 -7.60 -22.11
CA ILE A 97 -7.73 -6.15 -21.88
C ILE A 97 -6.97 -5.80 -20.59
N ILE A 98 -6.63 -6.78 -19.77
CA ILE A 98 -5.83 -6.53 -18.57
C ILE A 98 -4.46 -6.02 -19.00
N HIS A 99 -4.06 -4.85 -18.45
CA HIS A 99 -2.76 -4.24 -18.74
C HIS A 99 -2.59 -3.76 -20.20
N LEU A 100 -3.68 -3.56 -20.94
CA LEU A 100 -3.65 -3.09 -22.32
C LEU A 100 -2.98 -1.71 -22.38
N GLY A 101 -2.04 -1.54 -23.30
CA GLY A 101 -1.33 -0.28 -23.50
C GLY A 101 -0.44 0.21 -22.37
N ALA A 102 -0.38 -0.50 -21.24
CA ALA A 102 0.40 -0.11 -20.07
C ALA A 102 1.77 -0.81 -20.00
N THR A 103 2.70 -0.23 -19.25
CA THR A 103 3.95 -0.86 -18.88
C THR A 103 3.87 -1.39 -17.43
N SER A 104 4.83 -2.25 -17.03
CA SER A 104 4.88 -2.74 -15.64
C SER A 104 4.95 -1.63 -14.59
N CYS A 105 5.62 -0.51 -14.91
CA CYS A 105 5.69 0.66 -14.04
C CYS A 105 4.32 1.33 -13.79
N TYR A 106 3.34 1.13 -14.67
CA TYR A 106 2.01 1.68 -14.44
C TYR A 106 1.42 1.20 -13.11
N VAL A 107 1.42 -0.10 -12.84
CA VAL A 107 0.92 -0.62 -11.58
C VAL A 107 1.95 -0.54 -10.45
N GLY A 108 3.23 -0.76 -10.76
CA GLY A 108 4.31 -0.73 -9.76
C GLY A 108 4.45 0.65 -9.12
N ASP A 109 4.84 1.64 -9.92
CA ASP A 109 5.18 2.97 -9.42
C ASP A 109 3.96 3.71 -8.85
N ASN A 110 2.79 3.59 -9.49
CA ASN A 110 1.57 4.20 -8.96
C ASN A 110 1.15 3.58 -7.63
N THR A 111 1.28 2.26 -7.49
CA THR A 111 1.01 1.59 -6.21
C THR A 111 1.94 2.08 -5.13
N ASP A 112 3.24 2.15 -5.39
CA ASP A 112 4.22 2.62 -4.41
C ASP A 112 3.90 4.05 -3.94
N VAL A 113 3.51 4.96 -4.83
CA VAL A 113 3.08 6.32 -4.46
C VAL A 113 1.81 6.30 -3.62
N ILE A 114 0.81 5.48 -3.96
CA ILE A 114 -0.43 5.33 -3.20
C ILE A 114 -0.14 4.83 -1.78
N LEU A 115 0.65 3.76 -1.65
CA LEU A 115 0.99 3.18 -0.36
C LEU A 115 1.85 4.13 0.50
N MET A 116 2.84 4.80 -0.09
CA MET A 116 3.61 5.84 0.61
C MET A 116 2.72 6.97 1.12
N ARG A 117 1.77 7.44 0.31
CA ARG A 117 0.83 8.46 0.74
C ARG A 117 -0.03 7.98 1.92
N GLU A 118 -0.59 6.77 1.86
CA GLU A 118 -1.39 6.21 2.96
C GLU A 118 -0.54 6.06 4.23
N ALA A 119 0.69 5.57 4.12
CA ALA A 119 1.61 5.44 5.24
C ALA A 119 1.97 6.81 5.88
N LEU A 120 2.24 7.82 5.07
CA LEU A 120 2.53 9.17 5.56
C LEU A 120 1.32 9.80 6.26
N LEU A 121 0.10 9.58 5.77
CA LEU A 121 -1.12 10.02 6.44
C LEU A 121 -1.27 9.36 7.82
N LEU A 122 -1.02 8.06 7.91
CA LEU A 122 -1.04 7.34 9.20
C LEU A 122 -0.01 7.90 10.19
N VAL A 123 1.21 8.15 9.75
CA VAL A 123 2.28 8.75 10.58
C VAL A 123 1.88 10.15 11.02
N ARG A 124 1.35 10.98 10.12
CA ARG A 124 0.86 12.32 10.45
C ARG A 124 -0.20 12.27 11.54
N ASP A 125 -1.18 11.40 11.41
CA ASP A 125 -2.30 11.32 12.36
C ASP A 125 -1.81 10.85 13.76
N LYS A 126 -0.87 9.92 13.81
CA LYS A 126 -0.21 9.52 15.07
C LYS A 126 0.63 10.67 15.66
N LEU A 127 1.34 11.43 14.84
CA LEU A 127 2.11 12.60 15.30
C LEU A 127 1.20 13.69 15.88
N VAL A 128 0.05 13.96 15.26
CA VAL A 128 -0.95 14.90 15.78
C VAL A 128 -1.44 14.47 17.15
N GLN A 129 -1.68 13.17 17.36
CA GLN A 129 -2.06 12.64 18.67
C GLN A 129 -0.96 12.84 19.72
N VAL A 130 0.31 12.61 19.36
CA VAL A 130 1.44 12.86 20.27
C VAL A 130 1.53 14.34 20.64
N LEU A 131 1.40 15.25 19.66
CA LEU A 131 1.41 16.69 19.93
C LEU A 131 0.26 17.12 20.87
N ALA A 132 -0.94 16.60 20.63
CA ALA A 132 -2.10 16.88 21.49
C ALA A 132 -1.82 16.42 22.95
N ARG A 133 -1.31 15.21 23.15
CA ARG A 133 -0.95 14.71 24.47
C ARG A 133 0.15 15.50 25.16
N LEU A 134 1.15 15.93 24.40
CA LEU A 134 2.23 16.79 24.94
C LEU A 134 1.71 18.18 25.30
N ALA A 135 0.77 18.75 24.54
CA ALA A 135 0.15 20.01 24.87
C ALA A 135 -0.66 19.91 26.17
N GLU A 136 -1.54 18.90 26.32
CA GLU A 136 -2.28 18.63 27.54
C GLU A 136 -1.34 18.48 28.75
N PHE A 137 -0.26 17.70 28.58
CA PHE A 137 0.74 17.53 29.63
C PHE A 137 1.44 18.85 29.99
N ALA A 138 1.81 19.65 28.99
CA ALA A 138 2.45 20.93 29.22
C ALA A 138 1.51 21.90 29.97
N GLU A 139 0.23 21.97 29.59
CA GLU A 139 -0.76 22.82 30.28
C GLU A 139 -0.91 22.42 31.77
N GLN A 140 -0.92 21.12 32.05
CA GLN A 140 -1.09 20.62 33.41
C GLN A 140 0.15 20.78 34.29
N TYR A 141 1.34 20.59 33.71
CA TYR A 141 2.58 20.50 34.50
C TYR A 141 3.60 21.62 34.18
N LEU A 142 3.30 22.54 33.27
CA LEU A 142 4.21 23.63 32.95
C LEU A 142 4.32 24.60 34.11
N SER A 143 5.48 24.63 34.71
CA SER A 143 5.84 25.61 35.75
C SER A 143 7.10 26.33 35.31
N LEU A 144 7.02 27.66 35.19
CA LEU A 144 8.19 28.51 34.88
C LEU A 144 9.29 28.39 35.91
N ILE A 145 8.94 28.11 37.21
CA ILE A 145 9.89 27.91 38.29
C ILE A 145 10.69 26.62 38.07
N HIS A 146 10.02 25.52 37.73
CA HIS A 146 10.66 24.23 37.50
C HIS A 146 11.47 24.17 36.21
N ILE A 147 11.04 24.86 35.16
CA ILE A 147 11.71 24.88 33.87
C ILE A 147 12.83 25.90 33.81
N SER A 148 12.72 27.01 34.58
CA SER A 148 13.68 28.12 34.62
C SER A 148 14.59 28.08 35.84
N GLU A 149 14.77 26.95 36.49
CA GLU A 149 15.62 26.85 37.68
C GLU A 149 17.03 27.36 37.43
N PRO A 150 17.54 28.29 38.29
CA PRO A 150 18.86 28.93 38.07
C PRO A 150 20.02 27.92 38.02
N THR A 151 19.90 26.81 38.71
CA THR A 151 20.91 25.74 38.74
C THR A 151 21.15 25.03 37.42
N ARG A 152 20.19 25.07 36.51
CA ARG A 152 20.35 24.50 35.16
C ARG A 152 21.08 25.43 34.17
N ARG A 153 21.30 26.68 34.56
CA ARG A 153 21.96 27.72 33.70
C ARG A 153 23.39 27.97 34.07
N THR A 154 23.92 27.38 35.14
CA THR A 154 25.35 27.46 35.44
C THR A 154 26.12 26.53 34.50
N PRO A 155 26.97 27.07 33.57
CA PRO A 155 27.87 26.20 32.82
C PRO A 155 28.86 25.57 33.79
N ILE A 156 29.10 24.29 33.57
CA ILE A 156 30.13 23.51 34.24
C ILE A 156 31.49 24.03 33.74
#